data_dada9651d526f0fb81ec7b4cb908001c
#
_entry.id   dada9651d526f0fb81ec7b4cb908001c
#
_cell.length_a   1.000
_cell.length_b   1.000
_cell.length_c   1.000
_cell.angle_alpha   90.00
_cell.angle_beta   90.00
_cell.angle_gamma   90.00
#
_symmetry.space_group_name_H-M   'P 1'
#
loop_
_entity.id
_entity.type
_entity.pdbx_description
1 polymer ?
#
loop_
_entity_poly.entity_id
_entity_poly.type
_entity_poly.pdbx_seq_one_letter_code
_entity_poly.pdbx_strand_id
1 'polypeptide(L)'
;MKQKVKTKKHLLLFLFILLVAAISISFCSCLSTKLEKCPYSAYCKFDEIEFDAENMDYVFFIENLCNKEIKEFSVVLSLYNSDGEPAFFGCDFINHSFARNIPEGDILEFSIPIESYFEDYDDEVYFTDYFYVNKIVYIDNSVWEDPFGLWSL
;
A
#
# COMPACT_ATOMS: atom_id res chain seq x y z
N MET A 1 -61.64 26.80 7.91
CA MET A 1 -60.39 26.61 8.66
C MET A 1 -59.66 25.25 8.37
N LYS A 2 -60.30 24.24 7.79
CA LYS A 2 -59.73 22.91 7.54
C LYS A 2 -58.76 22.79 6.32
N GLN A 3 -58.81 23.72 5.36
CA GLN A 3 -57.99 23.68 4.14
C GLN A 3 -56.51 24.10 4.35
N LYS A 4 -56.24 25.05 5.26
CA LYS A 4 -54.89 25.53 5.56
C LYS A 4 -53.98 24.47 6.26
N VAL A 5 -54.58 23.50 6.94
CA VAL A 5 -53.84 22.46 7.66
C VAL A 5 -53.35 21.36 6.71
N LYS A 6 -54.11 21.04 5.64
CA LYS A 6 -53.75 20.05 4.64
C LYS A 6 -52.52 20.46 3.83
N THR A 7 -52.45 21.73 3.41
CA THR A 7 -51.34 22.28 2.63
C THR A 7 -50.02 22.28 3.42
N LYS A 8 -50.07 22.57 4.71
CA LYS A 8 -48.86 22.51 5.57
C LYS A 8 -48.30 21.10 5.71
N LYS A 9 -49.14 20.07 5.81
CA LYS A 9 -48.70 18.67 5.90
C LYS A 9 -48.03 18.19 4.60
N HIS A 10 -48.59 18.57 3.44
CA HIS A 10 -47.97 18.21 2.15
C HIS A 10 -46.67 18.96 1.92
N LEU A 11 -46.55 20.20 2.33
CA LEU A 11 -45.32 20.97 2.25
C LEU A 11 -44.23 20.38 3.15
N LEU A 12 -44.58 19.97 4.36
CA LEU A 12 -43.62 19.32 5.29
C LEU A 12 -43.13 17.97 4.77
N LEU A 13 -44.05 17.18 4.20
CA LEU A 13 -43.69 15.90 3.58
C LEU A 13 -42.75 16.10 2.36
N PHE A 14 -43.01 17.09 1.53
CA PHE A 14 -42.19 17.42 0.38
C PHE A 14 -40.78 17.88 0.78
N LEU A 15 -40.67 18.70 1.82
CA LEU A 15 -39.41 19.13 2.39
C LEU A 15 -38.59 17.95 2.98
N PHE A 16 -39.29 17.02 3.63
CA PHE A 16 -38.65 15.79 4.16
C PHE A 16 -38.10 14.90 3.07
N ILE A 17 -38.86 14.70 1.97
CA ILE A 17 -38.41 13.93 0.80
C ILE A 17 -37.21 14.59 0.13
N LEU A 18 -37.18 15.91 -0.01
CA LEU A 18 -36.05 16.68 -0.53
C LEU A 18 -34.80 16.54 0.35
N LEU A 19 -34.97 16.54 1.67
CA LEU A 19 -33.88 16.37 2.62
C LEU A 19 -33.28 14.97 2.52
N VAL A 20 -34.10 13.94 2.45
CA VAL A 20 -33.65 12.53 2.29
C VAL A 20 -32.94 12.35 0.94
N ALA A 21 -33.46 12.93 -0.14
CA ALA A 21 -32.82 12.89 -1.45
C ALA A 21 -31.45 13.59 -1.45
N ALA A 22 -31.32 14.74 -0.79
CA ALA A 22 -30.05 15.47 -0.66
C ALA A 22 -29.01 14.66 0.13
N ILE A 23 -29.41 13.98 1.21
CA ILE A 23 -28.55 13.11 2.00
C ILE A 23 -28.10 11.90 1.16
N SER A 24 -29.00 11.28 0.39
CA SER A 24 -28.68 10.13 -0.47
C SER A 24 -27.67 10.50 -1.56
N ILE A 25 -27.77 11.69 -2.15
CA ILE A 25 -26.81 12.19 -3.15
C ILE A 25 -25.44 12.43 -2.52
N SER A 26 -25.38 12.93 -1.29
CA SER A 26 -24.13 13.16 -0.57
C SER A 26 -23.41 11.85 -0.22
N PHE A 27 -24.16 10.78 0.08
CA PHE A 27 -23.57 9.46 0.29
C PHE A 27 -23.09 8.79 -1.01
N CYS A 28 -23.77 9.00 -2.16
CA CYS A 28 -23.32 8.47 -3.44
C CYS A 28 -22.04 9.12 -3.97
N SER A 29 -21.79 10.37 -3.65
CA SER A 29 -20.57 11.06 -4.10
C SER A 29 -19.29 10.56 -3.37
N CYS A 30 -19.42 9.96 -2.17
CA CYS A 30 -18.30 9.33 -1.48
C CYS A 30 -17.93 7.94 -2.03
N LEU A 31 -18.79 7.29 -2.83
CA LEU A 31 -18.57 5.95 -3.38
C LEU A 31 -17.99 5.97 -4.80
N SER A 32 -17.77 7.12 -5.39
CA SER A 32 -17.08 7.28 -6.67
C SER A 32 -15.59 7.57 -6.48
N THR A 33 -14.93 6.92 -5.53
CA THR A 33 -13.49 6.77 -5.62
C THR A 33 -13.24 5.85 -6.82
N LYS A 34 -12.73 6.40 -7.94
CA LYS A 34 -12.02 5.61 -8.94
C LYS A 34 -11.13 4.67 -8.14
N LEU A 35 -11.33 3.37 -8.28
CA LEU A 35 -10.32 2.41 -7.84
C LEU A 35 -9.04 2.84 -8.56
N GLU A 36 -8.15 3.47 -7.83
CA GLU A 36 -6.85 3.81 -8.36
C GLU A 36 -6.16 2.48 -8.68
N LYS A 37 -5.75 2.33 -9.92
CA LYS A 37 -5.02 1.13 -10.34
C LYS A 37 -3.69 1.15 -9.59
N CYS A 38 -3.27 0.00 -9.07
CA CYS A 38 -1.95 -0.14 -8.45
C CYS A 38 -0.88 0.40 -9.41
N PRO A 39 -0.04 1.36 -8.97
CA PRO A 39 0.93 2.00 -9.85
C PRO A 39 2.19 1.17 -10.08
N TYR A 40 2.33 0.03 -9.43
CA TYR A 40 3.50 -0.83 -9.51
C TYR A 40 3.11 -2.31 -9.53
N SER A 41 4.05 -3.14 -9.94
CA SER A 41 4.12 -4.57 -9.64
C SER A 41 5.46 -4.84 -8.97
N ALA A 42 5.47 -5.61 -7.89
CA ALA A 42 6.70 -5.97 -7.21
C ALA A 42 6.66 -7.45 -6.81
N TYR A 43 7.81 -8.11 -6.91
CA TYR A 43 7.95 -9.51 -6.52
C TYR A 43 9.39 -9.78 -6.04
N CYS A 44 9.52 -10.66 -5.06
CA CYS A 44 10.82 -11.11 -4.58
C CYS A 44 11.41 -12.18 -5.50
N LYS A 45 12.73 -12.29 -5.49
CA LYS A 45 13.46 -13.25 -6.32
C LYS A 45 13.33 -14.67 -5.80
N PHE A 46 13.18 -14.82 -4.49
CA PHE A 46 13.07 -16.09 -3.81
C PHE A 46 12.00 -16.03 -2.73
N ASP A 47 11.18 -17.07 -2.61
CA ASP A 47 10.17 -17.18 -1.55
C ASP A 47 10.80 -17.59 -0.21
N GLU A 48 11.93 -18.29 -0.28
CA GLU A 48 12.76 -18.72 0.86
C GLU A 48 14.11 -18.04 0.76
N ILE A 49 14.56 -17.44 1.86
CA ILE A 49 15.88 -16.84 1.96
C ILE A 49 16.71 -17.76 2.84
N GLU A 50 17.57 -18.54 2.20
CA GLU A 50 18.62 -19.27 2.89
C GLU A 50 19.78 -18.29 3.14
N PHE A 51 20.01 -17.93 4.40
CA PHE A 51 21.08 -17.01 4.76
C PHE A 51 22.41 -17.74 4.68
N ASP A 52 23.17 -17.42 3.65
CA ASP A 52 24.61 -17.66 3.62
C ASP A 52 25.30 -16.44 4.23
N ALA A 53 26.20 -16.67 5.19
CA ALA A 53 26.94 -15.59 5.89
C ALA A 53 27.69 -14.63 4.96
N GLU A 54 27.79 -14.94 3.68
CA GLU A 54 28.44 -14.11 2.66
C GLU A 54 27.48 -13.25 1.83
N ASN A 55 26.13 -13.42 1.94
CA ASN A 55 25.21 -12.76 1.03
C ASN A 55 23.80 -12.58 1.65
N MET A 56 23.64 -11.53 2.46
CA MET A 56 22.39 -11.25 3.21
C MET A 56 21.58 -10.13 2.59
N ASP A 57 21.40 -10.17 1.28
CA ASP A 57 20.60 -9.21 0.55
C ASP A 57 19.22 -9.77 0.20
N TYR A 58 18.15 -9.10 0.62
CA TYR A 58 16.81 -9.38 0.10
C TYR A 58 16.65 -8.76 -1.28
N VAL A 59 16.62 -9.60 -2.31
CA VAL A 59 16.55 -9.17 -3.71
C VAL A 59 15.11 -9.21 -4.22
N PHE A 60 14.66 -8.10 -4.80
CA PHE A 60 13.33 -7.97 -5.38
C PHE A 60 13.34 -7.14 -6.67
N PHE A 61 12.24 -7.26 -7.42
CA PHE A 61 12.01 -6.49 -8.63
C PHE A 61 10.82 -5.57 -8.43
N ILE A 62 10.89 -4.37 -9.02
CA ILE A 62 9.78 -3.45 -9.12
C ILE A 62 9.60 -2.99 -10.56
N GLU A 63 8.36 -3.06 -11.04
CA GLU A 63 7.92 -2.53 -12.33
C GLU A 63 7.06 -1.29 -12.11
N ASN A 64 7.38 -0.23 -12.82
CA ASN A 64 6.56 0.98 -12.83
C ASN A 64 5.41 0.86 -13.82
N LEU A 65 4.19 0.61 -13.33
CA LEU A 65 2.96 0.51 -14.14
C LEU A 65 2.25 1.86 -14.34
N CYS A 66 2.81 2.95 -13.80
CA CYS A 66 2.25 4.29 -13.90
C CYS A 66 2.83 5.03 -15.12
N ASN A 67 2.07 5.97 -15.67
CA ASN A 67 2.52 6.86 -16.74
C ASN A 67 3.40 8.03 -16.24
N LYS A 68 3.99 7.90 -15.07
CA LYS A 68 4.89 8.86 -14.45
C LYS A 68 6.17 8.16 -14.02
N GLU A 69 7.30 8.81 -14.22
CA GLU A 69 8.56 8.33 -13.70
C GLU A 69 8.60 8.39 -12.17
N ILE A 70 8.97 7.27 -11.53
CA ILE A 70 9.21 7.19 -10.10
C ILE A 70 10.57 7.82 -9.81
N LYS A 71 10.65 8.66 -8.78
CA LYS A 71 11.88 9.31 -8.30
C LYS A 71 12.43 8.64 -7.04
N GLU A 72 11.52 8.21 -6.19
CA GLU A 72 11.81 7.59 -4.89
C GLU A 72 10.66 6.66 -4.53
N PHE A 73 10.97 5.56 -3.89
CA PHE A 73 9.96 4.67 -3.31
C PHE A 73 10.45 4.07 -2.00
N SER A 74 9.53 3.63 -1.17
CA SER A 74 9.83 2.87 0.05
C SER A 74 9.04 1.59 0.09
N VAL A 75 9.67 0.56 0.67
CA VAL A 75 9.12 -0.79 0.79
C VAL A 75 9.04 -1.20 2.24
N VAL A 76 8.06 -2.02 2.55
CA VAL A 76 7.90 -2.69 3.83
C VAL A 76 8.15 -4.18 3.62
N LEU A 77 8.98 -4.76 4.46
CA LEU A 77 9.34 -6.17 4.44
C LEU A 77 9.18 -6.75 5.84
N SER A 78 8.51 -7.89 5.95
CA SER A 78 8.44 -8.74 7.13
C SER A 78 8.93 -10.14 6.77
N LEU A 79 9.81 -10.66 7.62
CA LEU A 79 10.34 -12.01 7.53
C LEU A 79 10.07 -12.76 8.84
N TYR A 80 9.91 -14.06 8.76
CA TYR A 80 9.77 -14.95 9.93
C TYR A 80 10.59 -16.22 9.74
N ASN A 81 11.00 -16.83 10.85
CA ASN A 81 11.74 -18.11 10.84
C ASN A 81 10.79 -19.31 10.79
N SER A 82 11.33 -20.51 10.80
CA SER A 82 10.57 -21.78 10.77
C SER A 82 9.63 -21.96 11.98
N ASP A 83 9.89 -21.29 13.10
CA ASP A 83 9.10 -21.33 14.31
C ASP A 83 7.98 -20.26 14.31
N GLY A 84 7.93 -19.40 13.29
CA GLY A 84 6.98 -18.32 13.13
C GLY A 84 7.32 -17.08 13.96
N GLU A 85 8.59 -16.94 14.37
CA GLU A 85 9.07 -15.75 15.07
C GLU A 85 9.58 -14.70 14.07
N PRO A 86 9.36 -13.40 14.34
CA PRO A 86 9.87 -12.32 13.49
C PRO A 86 11.40 -12.38 13.38
N ALA A 87 11.91 -12.20 12.18
CA ALA A 87 13.35 -12.25 11.91
C ALA A 87 14.11 -11.02 12.41
N PHE A 88 13.45 -9.86 12.45
CA PHE A 88 14.11 -8.60 12.79
C PHE A 88 14.03 -8.32 14.29
N PHE A 89 15.19 -8.10 14.90
CA PHE A 89 15.29 -7.85 16.33
C PHE A 89 14.40 -6.69 16.80
N GLY A 90 13.40 -7.03 17.61
CA GLY A 90 12.47 -6.07 18.22
C GLY A 90 11.50 -5.38 17.25
N CYS A 91 11.44 -5.81 15.98
CA CYS A 91 10.58 -5.25 14.96
C CYS A 91 9.88 -6.35 14.16
N ASP A 92 8.57 -6.23 13.95
CA ASP A 92 7.81 -7.14 13.10
C ASP A 92 8.09 -6.90 11.59
N PHE A 93 8.61 -5.71 11.25
CA PHE A 93 8.92 -5.33 9.88
C PHE A 93 10.00 -4.26 9.81
N ILE A 94 10.62 -4.13 8.65
CA ILE A 94 11.49 -3.00 8.31
C ILE A 94 10.86 -2.16 7.21
N ASN A 95 11.23 -0.87 7.18
CA ASN A 95 10.87 0.07 6.11
C ASN A 95 12.15 0.63 5.50
N HIS A 96 12.35 0.39 4.20
CA HIS A 96 13.55 0.82 3.49
C HIS A 96 13.19 1.71 2.30
N SER A 97 13.94 2.80 2.10
CA SER A 97 13.68 3.78 1.03
C SER A 97 14.78 3.78 0.00
N PHE A 98 14.38 3.88 -1.27
CA PHE A 98 15.28 3.95 -2.42
C PHE A 98 15.06 5.27 -3.17
N ALA A 99 16.14 6.05 -3.29
CA ALA A 99 16.16 7.27 -4.10
C ALA A 99 16.74 6.93 -5.49
N ARG A 100 15.92 6.37 -6.37
CA ARG A 100 16.31 5.96 -7.71
C ARG A 100 15.18 6.10 -8.71
N ASN A 101 15.50 6.64 -9.87
CA ASN A 101 14.53 6.83 -10.94
C ASN A 101 14.14 5.51 -11.60
N ILE A 102 12.83 5.30 -11.80
CA ILE A 102 12.26 4.18 -12.56
C ILE A 102 11.33 4.78 -13.61
N PRO A 103 11.72 4.79 -14.90
CA PRO A 103 10.87 5.23 -16.00
C PRO A 103 9.57 4.40 -16.12
N GLU A 104 8.57 4.92 -16.84
CA GLU A 104 7.35 4.17 -17.16
C GLU A 104 7.65 2.86 -17.87
N GLY A 105 7.10 1.75 -17.37
CA GLY A 105 7.23 0.41 -17.94
C GLY A 105 8.57 -0.27 -17.70
N ASP A 106 9.51 0.38 -17.01
CA ASP A 106 10.77 -0.25 -16.67
C ASP A 106 10.63 -1.17 -15.46
N ILE A 107 11.40 -2.26 -15.49
CA ILE A 107 11.57 -3.21 -14.39
C ILE A 107 13.00 -3.10 -13.89
N LEU A 108 13.17 -2.83 -12.61
CA LEU A 108 14.48 -2.75 -11.99
C LEU A 108 14.61 -3.72 -10.83
N GLU A 109 15.83 -4.26 -10.68
CA GLU A 109 16.24 -5.09 -9.55
C GLU A 109 16.81 -4.21 -8.44
N PHE A 110 16.40 -4.49 -7.19
CA PHE A 110 16.88 -3.83 -5.99
C PHE A 110 17.24 -4.88 -4.94
N SER A 111 18.14 -4.51 -4.02
CA SER A 111 18.42 -5.30 -2.84
C SER A 111 18.30 -4.48 -1.57
N ILE A 112 17.79 -5.11 -0.52
CA ILE A 112 17.78 -4.55 0.83
C ILE A 112 18.88 -5.27 1.59
N PRO A 113 19.92 -4.56 2.10
CA PRO A 113 20.94 -5.15 2.94
C PRO A 113 20.34 -5.45 4.32
N ILE A 114 19.75 -6.62 4.47
CA ILE A 114 19.01 -6.99 5.69
C ILE A 114 19.93 -7.36 6.86
N GLU A 115 21.20 -7.63 6.61
CA GLU A 115 22.21 -7.91 7.62
C GLU A 115 22.17 -6.95 8.83
N SER A 116 21.98 -5.66 8.57
CA SER A 116 21.97 -4.63 9.61
C SER A 116 20.75 -4.68 10.55
N TYR A 117 19.76 -5.50 10.23
CA TYR A 117 18.52 -5.65 11.01
C TYR A 117 18.49 -6.90 11.87
N PHE A 118 19.51 -7.76 11.78
CA PHE A 118 19.67 -8.94 12.62
C PHE A 118 20.64 -8.66 13.79
N GLU A 119 20.37 -9.25 14.94
CA GLU A 119 21.26 -9.11 16.10
C GLU A 119 22.37 -10.20 16.11
N ASP A 120 21.99 -11.43 15.81
CA ASP A 120 22.89 -12.58 15.70
C ASP A 120 22.53 -13.40 14.44
N TYR A 121 23.55 -13.99 13.81
CA TYR A 121 23.37 -14.84 12.64
C TYR A 121 23.32 -16.30 13.10
N ASP A 122 22.13 -16.85 13.16
CA ASP A 122 21.96 -18.29 13.17
C ASP A 122 21.77 -18.77 11.72
N ASP A 123 22.25 -19.98 11.41
CA ASP A 123 22.05 -20.65 10.11
C ASP A 123 20.56 -21.07 9.95
N GLU A 124 19.65 -20.10 9.96
CA GLU A 124 18.21 -20.29 9.87
C GLU A 124 17.69 -19.93 8.48
N VAL A 125 16.61 -20.59 8.10
CA VAL A 125 15.84 -20.27 6.90
C VAL A 125 14.74 -19.30 7.28
N TYR A 126 14.64 -18.19 6.57
CA TYR A 126 13.60 -17.19 6.75
C TYR A 126 12.66 -17.18 5.56
N PHE A 127 11.39 -16.87 5.85
CA PHE A 127 10.30 -16.80 4.88
C PHE A 127 9.75 -15.38 4.84
N THR A 128 9.38 -14.95 3.65
CA THR A 128 8.69 -13.66 3.50
C THR A 128 7.26 -13.78 4.00
N ASP A 129 6.89 -13.02 5.04
CA ASP A 129 5.51 -12.88 5.49
C ASP A 129 4.76 -11.91 4.60
N TYR A 130 5.27 -10.68 4.47
CA TYR A 130 4.77 -9.72 3.51
C TYR A 130 5.86 -8.80 2.98
N PHE A 131 5.65 -8.38 1.74
CA PHE A 131 6.47 -7.40 1.04
C PHE A 131 5.57 -6.52 0.17
N TYR A 132 5.66 -5.19 0.34
CA TYR A 132 4.92 -4.24 -0.49
C TYR A 132 5.60 -2.87 -0.54
N VAL A 133 5.24 -2.08 -1.58
CA VAL A 133 5.64 -0.68 -1.67
C VAL A 133 4.61 0.15 -0.92
N ASN A 134 5.04 0.84 0.13
CA ASN A 134 4.15 1.66 0.96
C ASN A 134 4.09 3.12 0.52
N LYS A 135 5.07 3.59 -0.27
CA LYS A 135 5.13 4.96 -0.77
C LYS A 135 5.88 5.06 -2.08
N ILE A 136 5.38 5.89 -2.99
CA ILE A 136 6.03 6.27 -4.24
C ILE A 136 6.01 7.80 -4.36
N VAL A 137 7.17 8.40 -4.64
CA VAL A 137 7.31 9.81 -4.99
C VAL A 137 7.68 9.90 -6.47
N TYR A 138 6.89 10.61 -7.24
CA TYR A 138 7.13 10.81 -8.67
C TYR A 138 8.02 12.02 -8.94
N ILE A 139 8.55 12.14 -10.17
CA ILE A 139 9.44 13.23 -10.56
C ILE A 139 8.75 14.60 -10.49
N ASP A 140 7.42 14.66 -10.62
CA ASP A 140 6.60 15.86 -10.44
C ASP A 140 6.32 16.19 -8.96
N ASN A 141 6.92 15.45 -8.02
CA ASN A 141 6.73 15.47 -6.58
C ASN A 141 5.29 15.11 -6.11
N SER A 142 4.44 14.57 -6.98
CA SER A 142 3.22 13.92 -6.51
C SER A 142 3.57 12.64 -5.75
N VAL A 143 2.71 12.24 -4.82
CA VAL A 143 2.95 11.10 -3.94
C VAL A 143 1.77 10.13 -4.03
N TRP A 144 2.08 8.85 -4.07
CA TRP A 144 1.14 7.75 -3.84
C TRP A 144 1.55 7.01 -2.57
N GLU A 145 0.57 6.61 -1.76
CA GLU A 145 0.81 5.93 -0.48
C GLU A 145 -0.16 4.76 -0.27
N ASP A 146 0.38 3.66 0.21
CA ASP A 146 -0.35 2.49 0.70
C ASP A 146 0.23 2.03 2.05
N PRO A 147 -0.11 2.72 3.14
CA PRO A 147 0.49 2.46 4.45
C PRO A 147 0.13 1.08 5.03
N PHE A 148 -0.82 0.37 4.44
CA PHE A 148 -1.34 -0.90 4.94
C PHE A 148 -1.15 -2.09 4.00
N GLY A 149 -0.48 -1.90 2.86
CA GLY A 149 -0.25 -2.95 1.88
C GLY A 149 -1.54 -3.50 1.23
N LEU A 150 -2.55 -2.64 1.03
CA LEU A 150 -3.84 -3.07 0.44
C LEU A 150 -3.73 -3.44 -1.04
N TRP A 151 -2.63 -3.08 -1.67
CA TRP A 151 -2.33 -3.34 -3.07
C TRP A 151 -1.27 -4.43 -3.27
N SER A 152 -0.72 -4.98 -2.18
CA SER A 152 0.15 -6.17 -2.24
C SER A 152 -0.72 -7.39 -2.56
N LEU A 153 -0.51 -8.00 -3.70
CA LEU A 153 -1.12 -9.26 -4.11
C LEU A 153 -0.04 -10.30 -4.29
#